data_5a491c578aa1b608a067c45dc58dc834
#
_entry.id   5a491c578aa1b608a067c45dc58dc834
#
_cell.length_a   1.000
_cell.length_b   1.000
_cell.length_c   1.000
_cell.angle_alpha   90.00
_cell.angle_beta   90.00
_cell.angle_gamma   90.00
#
_symmetry.space_group_name_H-M   'P 1'
#
loop_
_entity.id
_entity.type
_entity.pdbx_description
1 polymer ?
#
loop_
_entity_poly.entity_id
_entity_poly.type
_entity_poly.pdbx_seq_one_letter_code
_entity_poly.pdbx_strand_id
1 'polypeptide(L)'
;MFTHPSRLSMRRALCTTASLALRAVASLALRAVAILALCVAILPARADEKITYLFPAPPILPAFGPIQIAKGKGYFSQAGLDVNYAVGRGGVDVAKEVGAGNVPLGGIVADGPIVVRQNGVPVKIVALFGGKGFMQLVVRADSGIQEPADLKGKTITVMSYQDTTFYALLGLLASAGLTQSDVDIQAAGPVGVWQLVASGKSVGMAGVPDWIPPVEAAGVAIKVLPTDEFFPHMAQAIAASDQIIKDKPELVRSFVKAALRGMKDIMDDGDKAAADFVKFVPEWSGKENQVKEAFAYYDKLVYPGQKVLGAVDPERMTKLQDFYLAKGIIQKKSPVDELFTNQFIQ
;
A
#
# COMPACT_ATOMS: atom_id res chain seq x y z
N MET A 1 -40.03 -43.42 82.21
CA MET A 1 -38.58 -43.57 82.02
C MET A 1 -38.27 -43.01 80.62
N PHE A 2 -37.89 -41.73 80.50
CA PHE A 2 -37.63 -41.05 79.28
C PHE A 2 -36.08 -40.92 79.09
N THR A 3 -35.54 -41.58 78.08
CA THR A 3 -34.10 -41.46 77.74
C THR A 3 -33.85 -40.29 76.81
N HIS A 4 -33.12 -39.28 77.31
CA HIS A 4 -32.61 -38.16 76.51
C HIS A 4 -31.53 -38.60 75.52
N PRO A 5 -31.61 -38.27 74.24
CA PRO A 5 -30.47 -38.54 73.31
C PRO A 5 -29.30 -37.61 73.62
N SER A 6 -28.09 -38.18 73.63
CA SER A 6 -26.87 -37.51 74.04
C SER A 6 -26.48 -36.40 73.04
N ARG A 7 -26.00 -35.24 73.52
CA ARG A 7 -25.55 -34.04 72.74
C ARG A 7 -24.41 -34.38 71.74
N LEU A 8 -23.78 -35.55 71.83
CA LEU A 8 -22.67 -36.00 70.93
C LEU A 8 -23.22 -36.51 69.58
N SER A 9 -24.40 -37.09 69.49
CA SER A 9 -24.98 -37.58 68.23
C SER A 9 -25.44 -36.45 67.29
N MET A 10 -25.92 -35.34 67.88
CA MET A 10 -26.38 -34.19 67.13
C MET A 10 -25.21 -33.35 66.49
N ARG A 11 -24.06 -33.29 67.17
CA ARG A 11 -22.85 -32.61 66.59
C ARG A 11 -22.24 -33.39 65.43
N ARG A 12 -22.28 -34.74 65.44
CA ARG A 12 -21.75 -35.54 64.32
C ARG A 12 -22.69 -35.45 63.09
N ALA A 13 -23.96 -35.36 63.24
CA ALA A 13 -24.93 -35.20 62.13
C ALA A 13 -24.77 -33.82 61.46
N LEU A 14 -24.56 -32.74 62.22
CA LEU A 14 -24.34 -31.39 61.71
C LEU A 14 -23.02 -31.22 60.95
N CYS A 15 -21.94 -31.88 61.39
CA CYS A 15 -20.65 -31.86 60.68
C CYS A 15 -20.67 -32.64 59.35
N THR A 16 -21.41 -33.73 59.25
CA THR A 16 -21.53 -34.50 57.99
C THR A 16 -22.38 -33.79 56.94
N THR A 17 -23.45 -33.13 57.33
CA THR A 17 -24.28 -32.33 56.36
C THR A 17 -23.57 -31.10 55.87
N ALA A 18 -22.79 -30.40 56.70
CA ALA A 18 -22.00 -29.23 56.28
C ALA A 18 -20.86 -29.63 55.32
N SER A 19 -20.21 -30.77 55.50
CA SER A 19 -19.17 -31.25 54.59
C SER A 19 -19.74 -31.70 53.22
N LEU A 20 -20.91 -32.27 53.18
CA LEU A 20 -21.61 -32.65 51.94
C LEU A 20 -22.08 -31.40 51.14
N ALA A 21 -22.62 -30.39 51.83
CA ALA A 21 -23.02 -29.12 51.20
C ALA A 21 -21.81 -28.37 50.59
N LEU A 22 -20.67 -28.36 51.32
CA LEU A 22 -19.43 -27.69 50.82
C LEU A 22 -18.87 -28.39 49.59
N ARG A 23 -18.93 -29.73 49.55
CA ARG A 23 -18.48 -30.55 48.38
C ARG A 23 -19.44 -30.36 47.18
N ALA A 24 -20.75 -30.21 47.41
CA ALA A 24 -21.71 -29.94 46.35
C ALA A 24 -21.51 -28.54 45.73
N VAL A 25 -21.27 -27.51 46.52
CA VAL A 25 -20.98 -26.14 46.06
C VAL A 25 -19.65 -26.09 45.30
N ALA A 26 -18.59 -26.75 45.80
CA ALA A 26 -17.29 -26.83 45.14
C ALA A 26 -17.41 -27.55 43.77
N SER A 27 -18.18 -28.65 43.69
CA SER A 27 -18.40 -29.35 42.41
C SER A 27 -19.21 -28.58 41.41
N LEU A 28 -20.21 -27.75 41.83
CA LEU A 28 -20.94 -26.85 40.98
C LEU A 28 -20.06 -25.73 40.45
N ALA A 29 -19.24 -25.12 41.30
CA ALA A 29 -18.29 -24.07 40.90
C ALA A 29 -17.25 -24.61 39.89
N LEU A 30 -16.72 -25.80 40.09
CA LEU A 30 -15.80 -26.44 39.15
C LEU A 30 -16.43 -26.70 37.78
N ARG A 31 -17.71 -27.15 37.78
CA ARG A 31 -18.47 -27.39 36.55
C ARG A 31 -18.79 -26.09 35.84
N ALA A 32 -19.15 -25.01 36.55
CA ALA A 32 -19.38 -23.69 35.98
C ALA A 32 -18.12 -23.12 35.33
N VAL A 33 -16.94 -23.25 35.97
CA VAL A 33 -15.63 -22.84 35.41
C VAL A 33 -15.29 -23.69 34.18
N ALA A 34 -15.53 -25.00 34.20
CA ALA A 34 -15.30 -25.88 33.05
C ALA A 34 -16.21 -25.54 31.85
N ILE A 35 -17.48 -25.22 32.11
CA ILE A 35 -18.43 -24.80 31.06
C ILE A 35 -18.03 -23.42 30.50
N LEU A 36 -17.59 -22.46 31.34
CA LEU A 36 -17.10 -21.17 30.90
C LEU A 36 -15.81 -21.29 30.07
N ALA A 37 -14.90 -22.17 30.47
CA ALA A 37 -13.68 -22.48 29.73
C ALA A 37 -13.99 -23.15 28.37
N LEU A 38 -15.00 -24.02 28.31
CA LEU A 38 -15.44 -24.68 27.07
C LEU A 38 -16.14 -23.68 26.11
N CYS A 39 -16.88 -22.70 26.62
CA CYS A 39 -17.53 -21.66 25.80
C CYS A 39 -16.50 -20.69 25.21
N VAL A 40 -15.36 -20.44 25.87
CA VAL A 40 -14.26 -19.60 25.33
C VAL A 40 -13.48 -20.35 24.26
N ALA A 41 -13.45 -21.70 24.30
CA ALA A 41 -12.73 -22.53 23.31
C ALA A 41 -13.49 -22.72 21.97
N ILE A 42 -14.75 -22.30 21.87
CA ILE A 42 -15.60 -22.43 20.66
C ILE A 42 -15.77 -21.07 19.96
N LEU A 43 -14.75 -20.21 19.99
CA LEU A 43 -14.70 -19.16 18.98
C LEU A 43 -14.34 -19.87 17.66
N PRO A 44 -15.21 -19.86 16.64
CA PRO A 44 -14.86 -20.45 15.37
C PRO A 44 -13.59 -19.77 14.90
N ALA A 45 -12.53 -20.54 14.64
CA ALA A 45 -11.37 -20.04 13.93
C ALA A 45 -11.90 -19.49 12.61
N ARG A 46 -12.05 -18.17 12.50
CA ARG A 46 -12.51 -17.51 11.28
C ARG A 46 -11.42 -17.78 10.26
N ALA A 47 -11.74 -18.60 9.24
CA ALA A 47 -10.82 -18.80 8.14
C ALA A 47 -10.50 -17.43 7.51
N ASP A 48 -9.22 -17.19 7.24
CA ASP A 48 -8.80 -15.96 6.61
C ASP A 48 -9.56 -15.75 5.29
N GLU A 49 -10.07 -14.55 5.07
CA GLU A 49 -10.74 -14.20 3.83
C GLU A 49 -9.71 -14.09 2.71
N LYS A 50 -9.84 -14.96 1.68
CA LYS A 50 -8.93 -14.96 0.53
C LYS A 50 -9.21 -13.78 -0.37
N ILE A 51 -8.17 -12.99 -0.64
CA ILE A 51 -8.26 -11.87 -1.57
C ILE A 51 -7.08 -11.86 -2.52
N THR A 52 -7.26 -11.24 -3.68
CA THR A 52 -6.19 -10.96 -4.64
C THR A 52 -5.91 -9.46 -4.65
N TYR A 53 -4.63 -9.10 -4.48
CA TYR A 53 -4.14 -7.74 -4.69
C TYR A 53 -3.42 -7.68 -6.03
N LEU A 54 -3.86 -6.77 -6.92
CA LEU A 54 -3.29 -6.61 -8.25
C LEU A 54 -2.19 -5.54 -8.24
N PHE A 55 -0.95 -5.95 -8.48
CA PHE A 55 0.18 -5.04 -8.63
C PHE A 55 0.27 -4.48 -10.06
N PRO A 56 0.69 -3.21 -10.25
CA PRO A 56 0.91 -2.65 -11.60
C PRO A 56 2.19 -3.12 -12.27
N ALA A 57 3.11 -3.74 -11.50
CA ALA A 57 4.43 -4.23 -11.92
C ALA A 57 4.82 -5.44 -11.05
N PRO A 58 5.95 -6.13 -11.32
CA PRO A 58 6.37 -7.28 -10.53
C PRO A 58 6.42 -6.98 -9.02
N PRO A 59 5.77 -7.79 -8.16
CA PRO A 59 5.63 -7.51 -6.73
C PRO A 59 6.96 -7.52 -5.95
N ILE A 60 8.02 -8.03 -6.56
CA ILE A 60 9.36 -8.05 -5.98
C ILE A 60 10.03 -6.67 -5.89
N LEU A 61 9.48 -5.63 -6.52
CA LEU A 61 10.08 -4.29 -6.52
C LEU A 61 9.98 -3.64 -5.14
N PRO A 62 11.03 -2.92 -4.66
CA PRO A 62 11.00 -2.17 -3.39
C PRO A 62 9.88 -1.14 -3.30
N ALA A 63 9.37 -0.63 -4.43
CA ALA A 63 8.17 0.19 -4.51
C ALA A 63 6.96 -0.41 -3.77
N PHE A 64 6.91 -1.73 -3.65
CA PHE A 64 5.83 -2.46 -2.99
C PHE A 64 6.19 -2.93 -1.59
N GLY A 65 7.25 -2.36 -1.01
CA GLY A 65 7.72 -2.62 0.35
C GLY A 65 6.60 -2.63 1.39
N PRO A 66 5.70 -1.63 1.44
CA PRO A 66 4.59 -1.62 2.39
C PRO A 66 3.74 -2.89 2.38
N ILE A 67 3.40 -3.40 1.19
CA ILE A 67 2.58 -4.62 1.02
C ILE A 67 3.40 -5.89 1.33
N GLN A 68 4.65 -5.96 0.88
CA GLN A 68 5.51 -7.14 1.11
C GLN A 68 5.87 -7.29 2.58
N ILE A 69 6.20 -6.20 3.28
CA ILE A 69 6.47 -6.20 4.71
C ILE A 69 5.22 -6.59 5.49
N ALA A 70 4.05 -6.00 5.12
CA ALA A 70 2.78 -6.35 5.77
C ALA A 70 2.47 -7.86 5.64
N LYS A 71 2.69 -8.45 4.47
CA LYS A 71 2.50 -9.89 4.24
C LYS A 71 3.53 -10.70 5.01
N GLY A 72 4.82 -10.39 4.87
CA GLY A 72 5.92 -11.15 5.48
C GLY A 72 5.91 -11.14 7.00
N LYS A 73 5.47 -10.05 7.62
CA LYS A 73 5.27 -9.94 9.08
C LYS A 73 3.93 -10.47 9.56
N GLY A 74 3.09 -10.98 8.65
CA GLY A 74 1.79 -11.56 8.99
C GLY A 74 0.72 -10.54 9.39
N TYR A 75 0.85 -9.24 9.00
CA TYR A 75 -0.13 -8.22 9.37
C TYR A 75 -1.47 -8.46 8.69
N PHE A 76 -1.48 -8.98 7.45
CA PHE A 76 -2.71 -9.38 6.78
C PHE A 76 -3.39 -10.58 7.49
N SER A 77 -2.64 -11.62 7.83
CA SER A 77 -3.19 -12.79 8.55
C SER A 77 -3.72 -12.40 9.93
N GLN A 78 -3.02 -11.52 10.68
CA GLN A 78 -3.52 -10.95 11.94
C GLN A 78 -4.84 -10.18 11.75
N ALA A 79 -5.07 -9.64 10.56
CA ALA A 79 -6.32 -8.96 10.19
C ALA A 79 -7.38 -9.90 9.57
N GLY A 80 -7.13 -11.22 9.56
CA GLY A 80 -8.04 -12.24 9.02
C GLY A 80 -8.06 -12.28 7.49
N LEU A 81 -6.94 -11.92 6.82
CA LEU A 81 -6.82 -11.88 5.36
C LEU A 81 -5.71 -12.82 4.87
N ASP A 82 -6.05 -13.69 3.90
CA ASP A 82 -5.10 -14.44 3.09
C ASP A 82 -4.91 -13.72 1.73
N VAL A 83 -3.82 -12.95 1.60
CA VAL A 83 -3.57 -12.09 0.45
C VAL A 83 -2.74 -12.79 -0.61
N ASN A 84 -3.33 -13.02 -1.78
CA ASN A 84 -2.64 -13.48 -2.97
C ASN A 84 -2.28 -12.30 -3.88
N TYR A 85 -1.29 -12.50 -4.74
CA TYR A 85 -0.77 -11.48 -5.65
C TYR A 85 -1.05 -11.84 -7.10
N ALA A 86 -1.43 -10.82 -7.88
CA ALA A 86 -1.47 -10.86 -9.33
C ALA A 86 -0.74 -9.63 -9.90
N VAL A 87 -0.40 -9.66 -11.18
CA VAL A 87 0.34 -8.58 -11.85
C VAL A 87 -0.42 -8.12 -13.08
N GLY A 88 -0.70 -6.81 -13.15
CA GLY A 88 -1.26 -6.11 -14.30
C GLY A 88 -0.16 -5.49 -15.17
N ARG A 89 -0.57 -4.62 -16.08
CA ARG A 89 0.30 -3.99 -17.08
C ARG A 89 0.55 -2.51 -16.84
N GLY A 90 0.44 -2.06 -15.57
CA GLY A 90 0.58 -0.68 -15.16
C GLY A 90 -0.64 -0.19 -14.38
N GLY A 91 -0.52 0.97 -13.72
CA GLY A 91 -1.53 1.46 -12.77
C GLY A 91 -2.89 1.78 -13.39
N VAL A 92 -2.93 2.25 -14.64
CA VAL A 92 -4.20 2.51 -15.35
C VAL A 92 -4.92 1.20 -15.69
N ASP A 93 -4.17 0.15 -16.06
CA ASP A 93 -4.72 -1.20 -16.28
C ASP A 93 -5.30 -1.75 -14.97
N VAL A 94 -4.54 -1.64 -13.87
CA VAL A 94 -5.00 -2.04 -12.52
C VAL A 94 -6.28 -1.27 -12.12
N ALA A 95 -6.32 0.04 -12.33
CA ALA A 95 -7.50 0.83 -12.01
C ALA A 95 -8.76 0.38 -12.76
N LYS A 96 -8.61 -0.03 -14.02
CA LYS A 96 -9.71 -0.59 -14.83
C LYS A 96 -10.16 -1.96 -14.32
N GLU A 97 -9.22 -2.87 -14.02
CA GLU A 97 -9.52 -4.21 -13.51
C GLU A 97 -10.22 -4.16 -12.14
N VAL A 98 -9.75 -3.27 -11.23
CA VAL A 98 -10.38 -3.02 -9.93
C VAL A 98 -11.77 -2.41 -10.11
N GLY A 99 -11.91 -1.39 -10.96
CA GLY A 99 -13.19 -0.73 -11.21
C GLY A 99 -14.22 -1.65 -11.87
N ALA A 100 -13.78 -2.58 -12.72
CA ALA A 100 -14.62 -3.62 -13.32
C ALA A 100 -15.03 -4.72 -12.32
N GLY A 101 -14.43 -4.75 -11.11
CA GLY A 101 -14.70 -5.77 -10.11
C GLY A 101 -13.99 -7.12 -10.36
N ASN A 102 -13.07 -7.19 -11.31
CA ASN A 102 -12.29 -8.41 -11.61
C ASN A 102 -11.34 -8.77 -10.45
N VAL A 103 -10.85 -7.77 -9.73
CA VAL A 103 -10.07 -7.92 -8.49
C VAL A 103 -10.55 -6.91 -7.44
N PRO A 104 -10.53 -7.26 -6.14
CA PRO A 104 -11.08 -6.39 -5.10
C PRO A 104 -10.23 -5.13 -4.85
N LEU A 105 -8.90 -5.25 -4.89
CA LEU A 105 -7.96 -4.20 -4.56
C LEU A 105 -6.75 -4.22 -5.49
N GLY A 106 -6.11 -3.07 -5.69
CA GLY A 106 -4.90 -3.00 -6.50
C GLY A 106 -4.03 -1.78 -6.20
N GLY A 107 -2.77 -1.83 -6.66
CA GLY A 107 -1.78 -0.76 -6.54
C GLY A 107 -1.80 0.16 -7.77
N ILE A 108 -1.88 1.45 -7.53
CA ILE A 108 -1.84 2.50 -8.57
C ILE A 108 -1.07 3.71 -8.05
N VAL A 109 -0.83 4.71 -8.87
CA VAL A 109 -0.55 6.08 -8.38
C VAL A 109 -1.88 6.82 -8.23
N ALA A 110 -1.97 7.76 -7.32
CA ALA A 110 -3.26 8.36 -6.92
C ALA A 110 -3.95 9.21 -8.00
N ASP A 111 -3.29 9.52 -9.08
CA ASP A 111 -3.90 10.13 -10.28
C ASP A 111 -4.69 9.13 -11.15
N GLY A 112 -4.55 7.83 -10.90
CA GLY A 112 -5.25 6.78 -11.64
C GLY A 112 -6.76 6.98 -11.74
N PRO A 113 -7.53 7.21 -10.65
CA PRO A 113 -8.96 7.50 -10.74
C PRO A 113 -9.28 8.76 -11.57
N ILE A 114 -8.45 9.80 -11.51
CA ILE A 114 -8.62 11.00 -12.34
C ILE A 114 -8.62 10.62 -13.83
N VAL A 115 -7.71 9.75 -14.24
CA VAL A 115 -7.56 9.31 -15.63
C VAL A 115 -8.70 8.40 -16.10
N VAL A 116 -9.14 7.43 -15.24
CA VAL A 116 -10.09 6.40 -15.71
C VAL A 116 -11.54 6.71 -15.40
N ARG A 117 -11.83 7.45 -14.32
CA ARG A 117 -13.20 7.70 -13.88
C ARG A 117 -13.98 8.62 -14.83
N GLN A 118 -13.29 9.51 -15.55
CA GLN A 118 -13.90 10.28 -16.63
C GLN A 118 -14.56 9.40 -17.72
N ASN A 119 -14.12 8.14 -17.83
CA ASN A 119 -14.66 7.14 -18.76
C ASN A 119 -15.64 6.15 -18.07
N GLY A 120 -16.11 6.49 -16.87
CA GLY A 120 -17.11 5.71 -16.13
C GLY A 120 -16.56 4.52 -15.33
N VAL A 121 -15.25 4.40 -15.12
CA VAL A 121 -14.66 3.31 -14.32
C VAL A 121 -14.82 3.62 -12.81
N PRO A 122 -15.62 2.84 -12.05
CA PRO A 122 -16.00 3.17 -10.67
C PRO A 122 -14.92 2.72 -9.66
N VAL A 123 -13.80 3.45 -9.59
CA VAL A 123 -12.64 3.16 -8.73
C VAL A 123 -12.25 4.38 -7.90
N LYS A 124 -11.89 4.15 -6.62
CA LYS A 124 -11.41 5.16 -5.67
C LYS A 124 -10.09 4.78 -5.06
N ILE A 125 -9.34 5.81 -4.61
CA ILE A 125 -8.25 5.64 -3.66
C ILE A 125 -8.83 5.41 -2.27
N VAL A 126 -8.31 4.41 -1.56
CA VAL A 126 -8.68 4.09 -0.17
C VAL A 126 -7.54 4.29 0.83
N ALA A 127 -6.30 4.38 0.35
CA ALA A 127 -5.12 4.80 1.13
C ALA A 127 -4.00 5.27 0.19
N LEU A 128 -3.13 6.15 0.71
CA LEU A 128 -2.02 6.75 -0.01
C LEU A 128 -0.69 6.42 0.70
N PHE A 129 0.30 5.94 -0.04
CA PHE A 129 1.63 5.62 0.48
C PHE A 129 2.59 6.80 0.32
N GLY A 130 2.28 7.92 0.96
CA GLY A 130 3.15 9.08 1.00
C GLY A 130 2.44 10.41 0.72
N GLY A 131 3.09 11.51 1.09
CA GLY A 131 2.56 12.87 0.95
C GLY A 131 3.07 13.63 -0.27
N LYS A 132 4.10 13.07 -0.96
CA LYS A 132 4.72 13.69 -2.15
C LYS A 132 4.50 12.85 -3.39
N GLY A 133 4.92 13.36 -4.55
CA GLY A 133 4.80 12.68 -5.84
C GLY A 133 5.61 11.38 -5.91
N PHE A 134 5.00 10.34 -6.46
CA PHE A 134 5.63 9.02 -6.62
C PHE A 134 6.68 9.02 -7.74
N MET A 135 6.33 9.58 -8.89
CA MET A 135 7.22 9.68 -10.04
C MET A 135 8.24 10.79 -9.83
N GLN A 136 9.48 10.51 -10.11
CA GLN A 136 10.60 11.43 -10.13
C GLN A 136 11.15 11.52 -11.55
N LEU A 137 11.56 12.71 -11.99
CA LEU A 137 12.37 12.81 -13.19
C LEU A 137 13.81 12.51 -12.81
N VAL A 138 14.30 11.33 -13.18
CA VAL A 138 15.69 10.90 -12.93
C VAL A 138 16.46 11.01 -14.21
N VAL A 139 17.50 11.85 -14.24
CA VAL A 139 18.31 12.12 -15.41
C VAL A 139 19.78 11.84 -15.14
N ARG A 140 20.53 11.52 -16.18
CA ARG A 140 21.99 11.44 -16.10
C ARG A 140 22.55 12.82 -15.75
N ALA A 141 23.53 12.87 -14.85
CA ALA A 141 24.16 14.13 -14.44
C ALA A 141 24.87 14.86 -15.60
N ASP A 142 25.35 14.09 -16.60
CA ASP A 142 26.00 14.58 -17.81
C ASP A 142 25.03 14.98 -18.94
N SER A 143 23.70 14.84 -18.72
CA SER A 143 22.67 15.14 -19.74
C SER A 143 22.47 16.64 -20.01
N GLY A 144 22.91 17.50 -19.10
CA GLY A 144 22.66 18.95 -19.14
C GLY A 144 21.24 19.36 -18.70
N ILE A 145 20.35 18.41 -18.34
CA ILE A 145 18.99 18.69 -17.94
C ILE A 145 18.96 19.29 -16.53
N GLN A 146 18.34 20.47 -16.39
CA GLN A 146 18.15 21.17 -15.13
C GLN A 146 16.67 21.30 -14.76
N GLU A 147 15.77 21.38 -15.75
CA GLU A 147 14.33 21.57 -15.59
C GLU A 147 13.57 20.80 -16.69
N PRO A 148 12.24 20.62 -16.55
CA PRO A 148 11.43 19.86 -17.51
C PRO A 148 11.48 20.40 -18.94
N ALA A 149 11.70 21.71 -19.15
CA ALA A 149 11.81 22.32 -20.48
C ALA A 149 12.99 21.75 -21.29
N ASP A 150 14.07 21.32 -20.62
CA ASP A 150 15.26 20.76 -21.25
C ASP A 150 15.03 19.38 -21.87
N LEU A 151 13.87 18.76 -21.61
CA LEU A 151 13.49 17.46 -22.18
C LEU A 151 13.15 17.52 -23.67
N LYS A 152 12.98 18.71 -24.26
CA LYS A 152 12.62 18.84 -25.68
C LYS A 152 13.68 18.17 -26.57
N GLY A 153 13.21 17.26 -27.43
CA GLY A 153 14.04 16.48 -28.35
C GLY A 153 14.91 15.40 -27.69
N LYS A 154 14.69 15.10 -26.39
CA LYS A 154 15.43 14.07 -25.64
C LYS A 154 14.66 12.75 -25.59
N THR A 155 15.40 11.67 -25.38
CA THR A 155 14.83 10.34 -25.13
C THR A 155 14.65 10.14 -23.63
N ILE A 156 13.41 9.86 -23.20
CA ILE A 156 13.04 9.53 -21.80
C ILE A 156 12.37 8.17 -21.77
N THR A 157 12.77 7.32 -20.85
CA THR A 157 12.13 6.01 -20.67
C THR A 157 11.01 6.05 -19.66
N VAL A 158 9.98 5.23 -19.92
CA VAL A 158 8.87 4.93 -19.02
C VAL A 158 8.70 3.42 -18.89
N MET A 159 8.04 2.94 -17.86
CA MET A 159 7.76 1.51 -17.69
C MET A 159 6.81 1.01 -18.80
N SER A 160 5.66 1.65 -18.95
CA SER A 160 4.68 1.38 -20.00
C SER A 160 3.76 2.59 -20.21
N TYR A 161 3.06 2.64 -21.34
CA TYR A 161 2.06 3.70 -21.60
C TYR A 161 0.75 3.49 -20.82
N GLN A 162 0.55 2.36 -20.17
CA GLN A 162 -0.55 2.06 -19.25
C GLN A 162 -0.21 2.33 -17.79
N ASP A 163 1.05 2.73 -17.52
CA ASP A 163 1.48 3.06 -16.18
C ASP A 163 1.09 4.49 -15.81
N THR A 164 0.73 4.69 -14.53
CA THR A 164 0.38 6.03 -14.05
C THR A 164 1.56 6.99 -14.01
N THR A 165 2.81 6.48 -13.93
CA THR A 165 4.02 7.32 -14.03
C THR A 165 4.17 7.95 -15.42
N PHE A 166 3.66 7.30 -16.48
CA PHE A 166 3.59 7.91 -17.81
C PHE A 166 2.69 9.14 -17.83
N TYR A 167 1.50 9.05 -17.21
CA TYR A 167 0.60 10.21 -17.12
C TYR A 167 1.20 11.33 -16.26
N ALA A 168 1.94 10.99 -15.20
CA ALA A 168 2.69 11.96 -14.43
C ALA A 168 3.81 12.63 -15.27
N LEU A 169 4.48 11.89 -16.17
CA LEU A 169 5.41 12.48 -17.14
C LEU A 169 4.70 13.45 -18.08
N LEU A 170 3.51 13.11 -18.57
CA LEU A 170 2.72 14.06 -19.40
C LEU A 170 2.40 15.33 -18.62
N GLY A 171 2.05 15.23 -17.33
CA GLY A 171 1.87 16.36 -16.44
C GLY A 171 3.13 17.21 -16.30
N LEU A 172 4.27 16.56 -16.11
CA LEU A 172 5.58 17.23 -16.01
C LEU A 172 5.92 17.99 -17.31
N LEU A 173 5.75 17.37 -18.47
CA LEU A 173 5.97 18.01 -19.77
C LEU A 173 5.04 19.20 -19.95
N ALA A 174 3.75 19.03 -19.65
CA ALA A 174 2.74 20.07 -19.76
C ALA A 174 3.01 21.28 -18.83
N SER A 175 3.64 21.06 -17.66
CA SER A 175 4.07 22.16 -16.77
C SER A 175 5.08 23.08 -17.44
N ALA A 176 5.94 22.53 -18.30
CA ALA A 176 6.94 23.26 -19.10
C ALA A 176 6.45 23.70 -20.49
N GLY A 177 5.14 23.52 -20.77
CA GLY A 177 4.57 23.85 -22.08
C GLY A 177 4.95 22.87 -23.20
N LEU A 178 5.49 21.71 -22.86
CA LEU A 178 5.81 20.63 -23.79
C LEU A 178 4.64 19.66 -23.92
N THR A 179 4.61 18.96 -25.05
CA THR A 179 3.69 17.86 -25.34
C THR A 179 4.43 16.52 -25.44
N GLN A 180 3.69 15.44 -25.51
CA GLN A 180 4.28 14.11 -25.75
C GLN A 180 5.12 14.05 -27.04
N SER A 181 4.73 14.79 -28.07
CA SER A 181 5.45 14.81 -29.36
C SER A 181 6.76 15.60 -29.34
N ASP A 182 7.01 16.38 -28.29
CA ASP A 182 8.28 17.12 -28.11
C ASP A 182 9.40 16.26 -27.53
N VAL A 183 9.10 15.04 -27.06
CA VAL A 183 10.02 14.14 -26.36
C VAL A 183 9.91 12.74 -26.94
N ASP A 184 11.03 12.05 -27.16
CA ASP A 184 11.06 10.64 -27.54
C ASP A 184 10.82 9.78 -26.30
N ILE A 185 9.54 9.38 -26.06
CA ILE A 185 9.15 8.59 -24.89
C ILE A 185 9.17 7.10 -25.25
N GLN A 186 10.04 6.33 -24.61
CA GLN A 186 10.23 4.90 -24.87
C GLN A 186 9.72 4.03 -23.72
N ALA A 187 8.73 3.18 -23.99
CA ALA A 187 8.27 2.16 -23.05
C ALA A 187 9.25 0.99 -23.03
N ALA A 188 9.90 0.73 -21.89
CA ALA A 188 11.02 -0.19 -21.77
C ALA A 188 10.80 -1.32 -20.73
N GLY A 189 9.65 -1.38 -20.09
CA GLY A 189 9.35 -2.32 -19.01
C GLY A 189 10.07 -2.01 -17.70
N PRO A 190 9.80 -2.75 -16.63
CA PRO A 190 10.27 -2.42 -15.28
C PRO A 190 11.80 -2.55 -15.08
N VAL A 191 12.48 -3.25 -15.98
CA VAL A 191 13.95 -3.40 -15.96
C VAL A 191 14.60 -2.50 -17.00
N GLY A 192 14.08 -2.47 -18.22
CA GLY A 192 14.63 -1.65 -19.31
C GLY A 192 14.59 -0.17 -19.01
N VAL A 193 13.61 0.31 -18.23
CA VAL A 193 13.43 1.73 -17.89
C VAL A 193 14.70 2.35 -17.30
N TRP A 194 15.37 1.68 -16.37
CA TRP A 194 16.62 2.16 -15.78
C TRP A 194 17.86 1.70 -16.54
N GLN A 195 17.85 0.52 -17.19
CA GLN A 195 18.98 0.01 -17.97
C GLN A 195 19.30 0.90 -19.18
N LEU A 196 18.31 1.48 -19.83
CA LEU A 196 18.53 2.40 -20.94
C LEU A 196 19.19 3.71 -20.48
N VAL A 197 18.86 4.18 -19.27
CA VAL A 197 19.56 5.32 -18.64
C VAL A 197 21.00 4.94 -18.29
N ALA A 198 21.19 3.79 -17.62
CA ALA A 198 22.53 3.32 -17.24
C ALA A 198 23.45 3.12 -18.45
N SER A 199 22.93 2.62 -19.57
CA SER A 199 23.71 2.41 -20.81
C SER A 199 23.88 3.67 -21.67
N GLY A 200 23.30 4.81 -21.29
CA GLY A 200 23.36 6.06 -22.06
C GLY A 200 22.47 6.09 -23.32
N LYS A 201 21.59 5.11 -23.50
CA LYS A 201 20.61 5.08 -24.60
C LYS A 201 19.40 5.99 -24.34
N SER A 202 19.18 6.39 -23.10
CA SER A 202 18.25 7.42 -22.68
C SER A 202 18.95 8.41 -21.77
N VAL A 203 18.59 9.68 -21.85
CA VAL A 203 19.16 10.72 -20.97
C VAL A 203 18.50 10.71 -19.59
N GLY A 204 17.33 10.07 -19.44
CA GLY A 204 16.60 9.98 -18.18
C GLY A 204 15.39 9.09 -18.25
N MET A 205 14.68 9.00 -17.14
CA MET A 205 13.48 8.20 -16.98
C MET A 205 12.41 8.94 -16.16
N ALA A 206 11.14 8.69 -16.47
CA ALA A 206 10.06 8.90 -15.52
C ALA A 206 10.16 7.79 -14.47
N GLY A 207 11.02 8.00 -13.48
CA GLY A 207 11.50 6.99 -12.57
C GLY A 207 10.69 6.96 -11.28
N VAL A 208 10.98 5.94 -10.50
CA VAL A 208 10.55 5.80 -9.11
C VAL A 208 11.79 5.55 -8.25
N PRO A 209 11.74 5.80 -6.94
CA PRO A 209 12.92 5.73 -6.08
C PRO A 209 13.75 4.45 -6.18
N ASP A 210 13.12 3.30 -6.35
CA ASP A 210 13.81 1.99 -6.44
C ASP A 210 14.55 1.74 -7.76
N TRP A 211 14.38 2.58 -8.78
CA TRP A 211 15.18 2.51 -10.00
C TRP A 211 16.43 3.39 -9.97
N ILE A 212 16.61 4.19 -8.91
CA ILE A 212 17.81 5.04 -8.72
C ILE A 212 19.03 4.18 -8.36
N PRO A 213 19.01 3.35 -7.30
CA PRO A 213 20.17 2.58 -6.87
C PRO A 213 20.81 1.70 -7.96
N PRO A 214 20.04 0.99 -8.82
CA PRO A 214 20.67 0.19 -9.89
C PRO A 214 21.36 1.02 -10.97
N VAL A 215 20.94 2.27 -11.24
CA VAL A 215 21.65 3.18 -12.14
C VAL A 215 22.97 3.64 -11.50
N GLU A 216 22.94 4.02 -10.22
CA GLU A 216 24.12 4.42 -9.45
C GLU A 216 25.12 3.25 -9.30
N ALA A 217 24.61 2.03 -9.03
CA ALA A 217 25.43 0.81 -8.97
C ALA A 217 26.11 0.48 -10.32
N ALA A 218 25.54 0.91 -11.45
CA ALA A 218 26.19 0.83 -12.76
C ALA A 218 27.26 1.90 -12.98
N GLY A 219 27.59 2.72 -11.98
CA GLY A 219 28.60 3.78 -12.05
C GLY A 219 28.14 5.06 -12.75
N VAL A 220 26.84 5.23 -12.95
CA VAL A 220 26.28 6.40 -13.64
C VAL A 220 25.82 7.44 -12.62
N ALA A 221 26.44 8.61 -12.65
CA ALA A 221 25.98 9.74 -11.85
C ALA A 221 24.63 10.27 -12.37
N ILE A 222 23.68 10.46 -11.45
CA ILE A 222 22.33 10.94 -11.77
C ILE A 222 21.98 12.21 -11.00
N LYS A 223 20.98 12.92 -11.53
CA LYS A 223 20.26 14.00 -10.85
C LYS A 223 18.80 13.63 -10.77
N VAL A 224 18.19 13.80 -9.60
CA VAL A 224 16.76 13.62 -9.38
C VAL A 224 16.09 14.99 -9.33
N LEU A 225 15.10 15.20 -10.18
CA LEU A 225 14.24 16.38 -10.15
C LEU A 225 12.89 15.94 -9.57
N PRO A 226 12.54 16.37 -8.34
CA PRO A 226 11.29 16.05 -7.71
C PRO A 226 10.12 16.66 -8.49
N THR A 227 9.13 15.84 -8.84
CA THR A 227 7.98 16.30 -9.62
C THR A 227 7.10 17.28 -8.88
N ASP A 228 7.05 17.22 -7.54
CA ASP A 228 6.29 18.14 -6.70
C ASP A 228 6.64 19.63 -6.88
N GLU A 229 7.84 19.92 -7.38
CA GLU A 229 8.27 21.29 -7.66
C GLU A 229 7.59 21.87 -8.91
N PHE A 230 7.02 21.02 -9.76
CA PHE A 230 6.49 21.42 -11.06
C PHE A 230 4.97 21.30 -11.16
N PHE A 231 4.37 20.32 -10.49
CA PHE A 231 2.90 20.15 -10.45
C PHE A 231 2.48 19.27 -9.26
N PRO A 232 1.18 19.30 -8.84
CA PRO A 232 0.72 18.63 -7.61
C PRO A 232 0.55 17.12 -7.76
N HIS A 233 1.60 16.42 -8.20
CA HIS A 233 1.63 14.97 -8.35
C HIS A 233 1.49 14.25 -7.00
N MET A 234 1.02 13.00 -6.99
CA MET A 234 0.71 12.25 -5.77
C MET A 234 1.46 10.93 -5.69
N ALA A 235 1.48 10.34 -4.48
CA ALA A 235 2.13 9.07 -4.20
C ALA A 235 1.39 7.86 -4.78
N GLN A 236 2.01 6.69 -4.60
CA GLN A 236 1.38 5.39 -4.81
C GLN A 236 0.21 5.20 -3.84
N ALA A 237 -0.81 4.45 -4.26
CA ALA A 237 -2.06 4.30 -3.55
C ALA A 237 -2.64 2.89 -3.65
N ILE A 238 -3.52 2.56 -2.73
CA ILE A 238 -4.41 1.41 -2.81
C ILE A 238 -5.72 1.85 -3.46
N ALA A 239 -6.11 1.18 -4.54
CA ALA A 239 -7.38 1.35 -5.22
C ALA A 239 -8.39 0.27 -4.81
N ALA A 240 -9.66 0.67 -4.73
CA ALA A 240 -10.81 -0.20 -4.51
C ALA A 240 -11.98 0.24 -5.42
N SER A 241 -12.83 -0.69 -5.87
CA SER A 241 -14.04 -0.32 -6.59
C SER A 241 -15.10 0.26 -5.65
N ASP A 242 -16.01 1.10 -6.18
CA ASP A 242 -17.16 1.59 -5.42
C ASP A 242 -17.98 0.43 -4.85
N GLN A 243 -18.07 -0.70 -5.58
CA GLN A 243 -18.80 -1.89 -5.16
C GLN A 243 -18.17 -2.57 -3.94
N ILE A 244 -16.83 -2.85 -3.95
CA ILE A 244 -16.16 -3.50 -2.81
C ILE A 244 -16.18 -2.60 -1.56
N ILE A 245 -16.05 -1.27 -1.73
CA ILE A 245 -16.14 -0.28 -0.65
C ILE A 245 -17.51 -0.37 0.04
N LYS A 246 -18.58 -0.57 -0.73
CA LYS A 246 -19.95 -0.70 -0.22
C LYS A 246 -20.21 -2.07 0.41
N ASP A 247 -19.83 -3.15 -0.27
CA ASP A 247 -20.23 -4.51 0.10
C ASP A 247 -19.34 -5.12 1.19
N LYS A 248 -18.07 -4.75 1.21
CA LYS A 248 -17.07 -5.31 2.12
C LYS A 248 -16.16 -4.24 2.75
N PRO A 249 -16.72 -3.22 3.43
CA PRO A 249 -15.93 -2.12 3.98
C PRO A 249 -14.90 -2.58 5.00
N GLU A 250 -15.20 -3.62 5.80
CA GLU A 250 -14.27 -4.14 6.81
C GLU A 250 -13.09 -4.90 6.20
N LEU A 251 -13.26 -5.57 5.04
CA LEU A 251 -12.16 -6.14 4.28
C LEU A 251 -11.21 -5.04 3.81
N VAL A 252 -11.75 -3.96 3.22
CA VAL A 252 -10.96 -2.81 2.76
C VAL A 252 -10.21 -2.18 3.94
N ARG A 253 -10.88 -1.95 5.07
CA ARG A 253 -10.29 -1.40 6.30
C ARG A 253 -9.15 -2.26 6.82
N SER A 254 -9.36 -3.56 6.94
CA SER A 254 -8.38 -4.54 7.42
C SER A 254 -7.13 -4.54 6.53
N PHE A 255 -7.33 -4.55 5.20
CA PHE A 255 -6.23 -4.51 4.24
C PHE A 255 -5.45 -3.20 4.35
N VAL A 256 -6.13 -2.06 4.33
CA VAL A 256 -5.52 -0.73 4.42
C VAL A 256 -4.69 -0.59 5.71
N LYS A 257 -5.25 -0.96 6.87
CA LYS A 257 -4.53 -0.88 8.14
C LYS A 257 -3.26 -1.75 8.15
N ALA A 258 -3.35 -2.98 7.65
CA ALA A 258 -2.19 -3.87 7.56
C ALA A 258 -1.11 -3.30 6.61
N ALA A 259 -1.51 -2.79 5.45
CA ALA A 259 -0.59 -2.20 4.48
C ALA A 259 0.09 -0.92 5.01
N LEU A 260 -0.65 -0.03 5.65
CA LEU A 260 -0.10 1.19 6.28
C LEU A 260 0.85 0.87 7.45
N ARG A 261 0.61 -0.23 8.17
CA ARG A 261 1.56 -0.71 9.18
C ARG A 261 2.88 -1.14 8.55
N GLY A 262 2.85 -1.81 7.38
CA GLY A 262 4.06 -2.14 6.63
C GLY A 262 4.81 -0.91 6.13
N MET A 263 4.11 0.15 5.68
CA MET A 263 4.72 1.44 5.34
C MET A 263 5.36 2.10 6.56
N LYS A 264 4.65 2.08 7.71
CA LYS A 264 5.17 2.66 8.95
C LYS A 264 6.46 1.97 9.40
N ASP A 265 6.59 0.66 9.25
CA ASP A 265 7.82 -0.06 9.56
C ASP A 265 9.02 0.42 8.74
N ILE A 266 8.80 0.78 7.45
CA ILE A 266 9.85 1.36 6.59
C ILE A 266 10.24 2.76 7.08
N MET A 267 9.26 3.58 7.44
CA MET A 267 9.49 4.95 7.90
C MET A 267 10.16 4.99 9.28
N ASP A 268 9.83 4.05 10.18
CA ASP A 268 10.39 4.01 11.54
C ASP A 268 11.85 3.51 11.56
N ASP A 269 12.19 2.51 10.70
CA ASP A 269 13.52 1.91 10.61
C ASP A 269 13.73 1.28 9.23
N GLY A 270 14.16 2.10 8.28
CA GLY A 270 14.39 1.70 6.89
C GLY A 270 15.43 0.60 6.73
N ASP A 271 16.48 0.57 7.57
CA ASP A 271 17.52 -0.46 7.54
C ASP A 271 16.97 -1.83 7.96
N LYS A 272 16.21 -1.86 9.06
CA LYS A 272 15.55 -3.09 9.52
C LYS A 272 14.49 -3.53 8.52
N ALA A 273 13.72 -2.59 7.97
CA ALA A 273 12.71 -2.89 6.96
C ALA A 273 13.33 -3.47 5.69
N ALA A 274 14.51 -3.00 5.25
CA ALA A 274 15.21 -3.57 4.11
C ALA A 274 15.67 -5.01 4.36
N ALA A 275 16.22 -5.30 5.55
CA ALA A 275 16.57 -6.66 5.94
C ALA A 275 15.34 -7.59 5.99
N ASP A 276 14.22 -7.12 6.55
CA ASP A 276 12.94 -7.85 6.55
C ASP A 276 12.43 -8.05 5.11
N PHE A 277 12.50 -7.04 4.25
CA PHE A 277 12.08 -7.13 2.85
C PHE A 277 12.88 -8.19 2.09
N VAL A 278 14.21 -8.20 2.19
CA VAL A 278 15.08 -9.20 1.54
C VAL A 278 14.77 -10.61 2.03
N LYS A 279 14.42 -10.77 3.31
CA LYS A 279 13.98 -12.06 3.87
C LYS A 279 12.67 -12.53 3.24
N PHE A 280 11.74 -11.62 2.95
CA PHE A 280 10.42 -11.94 2.40
C PHE A 280 10.41 -12.01 0.86
N VAL A 281 11.41 -11.37 0.21
CA VAL A 281 11.58 -11.29 -1.25
C VAL A 281 13.00 -11.76 -1.60
N PRO A 282 13.23 -13.10 -1.65
CA PRO A 282 14.57 -13.68 -1.81
C PRO A 282 15.31 -13.30 -3.08
N GLU A 283 14.63 -12.78 -4.10
CA GLU A 283 15.22 -12.25 -5.33
C GLU A 283 16.19 -11.08 -5.08
N TRP A 284 16.13 -10.48 -3.89
CA TRP A 284 17.03 -9.43 -3.43
C TRP A 284 18.17 -9.95 -2.54
N SER A 285 18.32 -11.27 -2.37
CA SER A 285 19.44 -11.85 -1.60
C SER A 285 20.79 -11.35 -2.13
N GLY A 286 21.64 -10.85 -1.22
CA GLY A 286 22.92 -10.23 -1.56
C GLY A 286 22.84 -8.81 -2.10
N LYS A 287 21.66 -8.19 -2.18
CA LYS A 287 21.43 -6.82 -2.66
C LYS A 287 20.76 -5.94 -1.59
N GLU A 288 20.90 -6.28 -0.31
CA GLU A 288 20.26 -5.57 0.80
C GLU A 288 20.57 -4.06 0.79
N ASN A 289 21.81 -3.66 0.44
CA ASN A 289 22.17 -2.26 0.37
C ASN A 289 21.35 -1.49 -0.68
N GLN A 290 21.05 -2.09 -1.84
CA GLN A 290 20.22 -1.43 -2.85
C GLN A 290 18.78 -1.24 -2.35
N VAL A 291 18.24 -2.18 -1.55
CA VAL A 291 16.92 -2.04 -0.92
C VAL A 291 16.95 -0.94 0.15
N LYS A 292 18.01 -0.84 0.97
CA LYS A 292 18.19 0.25 1.94
C LYS A 292 18.23 1.61 1.25
N GLU A 293 19.00 1.74 0.19
CA GLU A 293 19.09 2.96 -0.61
C GLU A 293 17.73 3.32 -1.23
N ALA A 294 17.00 2.34 -1.77
CA ALA A 294 15.67 2.55 -2.31
C ALA A 294 14.69 3.06 -1.22
N PHE A 295 14.67 2.42 -0.04
CA PHE A 295 13.81 2.85 1.07
C PHE A 295 14.21 4.24 1.59
N ALA A 296 15.51 4.57 1.64
CA ALA A 296 15.97 5.91 1.99
C ALA A 296 15.50 6.97 0.96
N TYR A 297 15.49 6.63 -0.33
CA TYR A 297 14.91 7.51 -1.35
C TYR A 297 13.39 7.66 -1.19
N TYR A 298 12.64 6.59 -0.84
CA TYR A 298 11.20 6.69 -0.55
C TYR A 298 10.94 7.59 0.65
N ASP A 299 11.70 7.42 1.74
CA ASP A 299 11.56 8.23 2.94
C ASP A 299 11.89 9.71 2.69
N LYS A 300 12.83 10.01 1.81
CA LYS A 300 13.20 11.39 1.43
C LYS A 300 12.22 12.02 0.44
N LEU A 301 11.81 11.29 -0.59
CA LEU A 301 11.19 11.85 -1.80
C LEU A 301 9.66 11.65 -1.87
N VAL A 302 9.10 10.64 -1.18
CA VAL A 302 7.71 10.22 -1.37
C VAL A 302 6.91 10.23 -0.07
N TYR A 303 7.41 9.61 0.99
CA TYR A 303 6.66 9.39 2.22
C TYR A 303 6.32 10.65 3.02
N PRO A 304 7.19 11.69 3.13
CA PRO A 304 6.93 12.86 3.96
C PRO A 304 5.70 13.66 3.52
N GLY A 305 5.13 14.42 4.47
CA GLY A 305 4.12 15.44 4.20
C GLY A 305 2.67 15.02 4.45
N GLN A 306 2.37 13.79 4.86
CA GLN A 306 1.02 13.40 5.29
C GLN A 306 0.74 13.87 6.73
N LYS A 307 -0.39 14.56 6.95
CA LYS A 307 -0.87 14.91 8.30
C LYS A 307 -1.41 13.68 9.04
N VAL A 308 -2.03 12.77 8.32
CA VAL A 308 -2.53 11.48 8.79
C VAL A 308 -2.02 10.43 7.83
N LEU A 309 -1.35 9.39 8.34
CA LEU A 309 -0.78 8.33 7.53
C LEU A 309 -1.86 7.67 6.66
N GLY A 310 -1.61 7.60 5.37
CA GLY A 310 -2.54 7.03 4.40
C GLY A 310 -3.58 8.00 3.84
N ALA A 311 -3.72 9.21 4.40
CA ALA A 311 -4.74 10.16 3.96
C ALA A 311 -4.44 10.78 2.60
N VAL A 312 -5.48 10.91 1.79
CA VAL A 312 -5.49 11.78 0.60
C VAL A 312 -5.85 13.20 1.02
N ASP A 313 -5.08 14.18 0.57
CA ASP A 313 -5.42 15.59 0.70
C ASP A 313 -6.42 15.99 -0.41
N PRO A 314 -7.67 16.39 -0.05
CA PRO A 314 -8.69 16.77 -1.01
C PRO A 314 -8.30 17.95 -1.91
N GLU A 315 -7.58 18.93 -1.33
CA GLU A 315 -7.16 20.13 -2.04
C GLU A 315 -6.11 19.77 -3.10
N ARG A 316 -5.12 18.92 -2.75
CA ARG A 316 -4.11 18.43 -3.68
C ARG A 316 -4.74 17.62 -4.82
N MET A 317 -5.70 16.73 -4.50
CA MET A 317 -6.45 15.96 -5.50
C MET A 317 -7.22 16.87 -6.46
N THR A 318 -7.87 17.90 -5.94
CA THR A 318 -8.58 18.91 -6.76
C THR A 318 -7.61 19.63 -7.68
N LYS A 319 -6.50 20.15 -7.15
CA LYS A 319 -5.48 20.86 -7.93
C LYS A 319 -4.87 19.98 -9.03
N LEU A 320 -4.63 18.70 -8.75
CA LEU A 320 -4.11 17.76 -9.75
C LEU A 320 -5.12 17.52 -10.86
N GLN A 321 -6.39 17.33 -10.52
CA GLN A 321 -7.45 17.15 -11.52
C GLN A 321 -7.64 18.41 -12.38
N ASP A 322 -7.62 19.60 -11.76
CA ASP A 322 -7.71 20.88 -12.47
C ASP A 322 -6.53 21.08 -13.42
N PHE A 323 -5.34 20.73 -12.97
CA PHE A 323 -4.14 20.77 -13.80
C PHE A 323 -4.25 19.83 -14.99
N TYR A 324 -4.68 18.58 -14.80
CA TYR A 324 -4.83 17.59 -15.86
C TYR A 324 -5.87 18.01 -16.90
N LEU A 325 -6.99 18.62 -16.45
CA LEU A 325 -7.99 19.18 -17.37
C LEU A 325 -7.43 20.37 -18.17
N ALA A 326 -6.82 21.34 -17.49
CA ALA A 326 -6.24 22.53 -18.11
C ALA A 326 -5.15 22.21 -19.15
N LYS A 327 -4.47 21.07 -18.96
CA LYS A 327 -3.40 20.59 -19.87
C LYS A 327 -3.88 19.56 -20.90
N GLY A 328 -5.19 19.27 -20.95
CA GLY A 328 -5.77 18.34 -21.93
C GLY A 328 -5.43 16.86 -21.69
N ILE A 329 -4.86 16.51 -20.52
CA ILE A 329 -4.54 15.12 -20.13
C ILE A 329 -5.85 14.35 -19.90
N ILE A 330 -6.86 15.01 -19.36
CA ILE A 330 -8.23 14.53 -19.24
C ILE A 330 -9.20 15.48 -19.96
N GLN A 331 -10.39 14.99 -20.33
CA GLN A 331 -11.41 15.76 -21.07
C GLN A 331 -12.50 16.32 -20.16
N LYS A 332 -12.72 15.74 -18.99
CA LYS A 332 -13.70 16.18 -18.00
C LYS A 332 -13.28 15.81 -16.59
N LYS A 333 -13.79 16.58 -15.61
CA LYS A 333 -13.60 16.31 -14.19
C LYS A 333 -14.61 15.28 -13.68
N SER A 334 -14.20 14.52 -12.66
CA SER A 334 -15.10 13.76 -11.80
C SER A 334 -15.30 14.49 -10.46
N PRO A 335 -16.42 14.32 -9.75
CA PRO A 335 -16.56 14.79 -8.38
C PRO A 335 -15.40 14.29 -7.50
N VAL A 336 -14.81 15.17 -6.68
CA VAL A 336 -13.58 14.84 -5.92
C VAL A 336 -13.82 13.71 -4.91
N ASP A 337 -15.01 13.65 -4.32
CA ASP A 337 -15.47 12.59 -3.41
C ASP A 337 -15.66 11.22 -4.10
N GLU A 338 -15.71 11.21 -5.43
CA GLU A 338 -15.66 9.98 -6.21
C GLU A 338 -14.24 9.49 -6.50
N LEU A 339 -13.20 10.34 -6.37
CA LEU A 339 -11.82 9.96 -6.65
C LEU A 339 -11.16 9.22 -5.48
N PHE A 340 -11.57 9.49 -4.24
CA PHE A 340 -10.99 8.86 -3.04
C PHE A 340 -11.96 8.82 -1.86
N THR A 341 -11.58 8.08 -0.82
CA THR A 341 -12.20 8.13 0.51
C THR A 341 -11.17 7.88 1.61
N ASN A 342 -11.20 8.69 2.66
CA ASN A 342 -10.34 8.56 3.83
C ASN A 342 -10.98 7.74 4.99
N GLN A 343 -12.13 7.08 4.77
CA GLN A 343 -12.86 6.37 5.83
C GLN A 343 -12.17 5.11 6.36
N PHE A 344 -11.11 4.64 5.72
CA PHE A 344 -10.43 3.38 6.06
C PHE A 344 -9.10 3.56 6.78
N ILE A 345 -8.60 4.78 6.92
CA ILE A 345 -7.27 5.09 7.47
C ILE A 345 -7.29 5.41 8.97
N GLN A 346 -8.48 5.46 9.60
CA GLN A 346 -8.65 5.74 11.05
C GLN A 346 -8.66 4.45 11.86
#